data_6a6948cdca61acce6ce31682fbe012b3
#
_entry.id   6a6948cdca61acce6ce31682fbe012b3
#
_cell.length_a   1.000
_cell.length_b   1.000
_cell.length_c   1.000
_cell.angle_alpha   90.00
_cell.angle_beta   90.00
_cell.angle_gamma   90.00
#
_symmetry.space_group_name_H-M   'P 1'
#
loop_
_entity.id
_entity.type
_entity.pdbx_description
1 polymer ?
#
loop_
_entity_poly.entity_id
_entity_poly.type
_entity_poly.pdbx_seq_one_letter_code
_entity_poly.pdbx_strand_id
1 'polypeptide(L)'
;MKYTLFNKNIPAVDLEIDEWYGHVSKVTKIHNLEVLPLLAKFNHNIENGIREWLQDRSIPSSRIRDFGTKLSIQNLGLNLSDQYWFCPEGSGFSWKDVNLFQNHFDRKYVDREGNYLPEYSSNGQQDKYWEIRGERRVLVKESRKPFYQESCNEVFAAAILGELGLDHIPYTKEGDNSICETGIDENTEYVPATHILNAVKKRNNDSNYTHLLRCMENLHIPAEKADIDNMIVFDYLIDNIDRNYGNFGFIRKAEGGEFIGFFPYFDHGNSMWYNEADERINALSPIQQTKPFYEDARRQLALAEDITAPFGDLRRDFLKEKVVEFYSESLTEARVSKLADAVSARLDLIIKQRLNKTGNDINMLNTGQLNVVTDAIHEPKDSTLTSGVQDVTRKAEEKIRKARLEASRKRREKAEHGRKPSTRK
;
A
#
# COMPACT_ATOMS: atom_id res chain seq x y z
N MET A 1 -22.32 -0.96 28.81
CA MET A 1 -23.05 0.30 28.49
C MET A 1 -23.71 0.22 27.13
N LYS A 2 -24.67 1.14 26.83
CA LYS A 2 -25.31 1.22 25.52
C LYS A 2 -24.67 2.27 24.66
N TYR A 3 -24.54 1.94 23.38
CA TYR A 3 -23.94 2.79 22.36
C TYR A 3 -24.74 2.70 21.07
N THR A 4 -24.65 3.73 20.25
CA THR A 4 -25.05 3.68 18.84
C THR A 4 -23.79 3.78 17.98
N LEU A 5 -23.58 2.83 17.07
CA LEU A 5 -22.57 2.94 16.01
C LEU A 5 -23.11 3.85 14.92
N PHE A 6 -22.35 4.87 14.59
CA PHE A 6 -22.63 5.82 13.51
C PHE A 6 -21.60 5.70 12.38
N ASN A 7 -22.01 6.02 11.18
CA ASN A 7 -21.14 6.53 10.14
C ASN A 7 -21.47 8.03 9.99
N LYS A 8 -20.53 8.90 10.33
CA LYS A 8 -20.76 10.35 10.49
C LYS A 8 -21.98 10.62 11.40
N ASN A 9 -23.04 11.18 10.86
CA ASN A 9 -24.29 11.45 11.59
C ASN A 9 -25.39 10.41 11.33
N ILE A 10 -25.12 9.36 10.56
CA ILE A 10 -26.13 8.36 10.20
C ILE A 10 -26.00 7.16 11.15
N PRO A 11 -27.03 6.87 11.98
CA PRO A 11 -27.00 5.72 12.89
C PRO A 11 -27.08 4.41 12.11
N ALA A 12 -26.19 3.48 12.42
CA ALA A 12 -26.15 2.14 11.85
C ALA A 12 -26.86 1.12 12.75
N VAL A 13 -26.40 0.97 13.99
CA VAL A 13 -26.97 0.03 14.96
C VAL A 13 -26.83 0.54 16.38
N ASP A 14 -27.79 0.16 17.26
CA ASP A 14 -27.64 0.25 18.70
C ASP A 14 -27.07 -1.07 19.24
N LEU A 15 -26.16 -0.96 20.20
CA LEU A 15 -25.45 -2.11 20.75
C LEU A 15 -25.10 -1.93 22.23
N GLU A 16 -24.85 -3.03 22.90
CA GLU A 16 -24.32 -3.08 24.24
C GLU A 16 -22.87 -3.47 24.21
N ILE A 17 -22.01 -2.71 24.90
CA ILE A 17 -20.57 -2.94 25.02
C ILE A 17 -20.20 -3.20 26.48
N ASP A 18 -19.41 -4.25 26.69
CA ASP A 18 -18.64 -4.43 27.90
C ASP A 18 -17.36 -3.58 27.79
N GLU A 19 -17.35 -2.44 28.48
CA GLU A 19 -16.24 -1.50 28.43
C GLU A 19 -14.98 -2.00 29.10
N TRP A 20 -15.14 -2.93 30.08
CA TRP A 20 -13.99 -3.48 30.78
C TRP A 20 -13.09 -4.31 29.88
N TYR A 21 -13.72 -5.07 28.98
CA TYR A 21 -13.01 -5.90 28.01
C TYR A 21 -12.97 -5.30 26.59
N GLY A 22 -13.68 -4.20 26.34
CA GLY A 22 -13.86 -3.64 25.00
C GLY A 22 -14.60 -4.60 24.06
N HIS A 23 -15.61 -5.30 24.58
CA HIS A 23 -16.33 -6.34 23.87
C HIS A 23 -17.76 -5.92 23.52
N VAL A 24 -18.15 -6.03 22.27
CA VAL A 24 -19.54 -5.86 21.83
C VAL A 24 -20.34 -7.08 22.28
N SER A 25 -21.19 -6.89 23.28
CA SER A 25 -21.95 -7.97 23.88
C SER A 25 -23.18 -8.36 23.07
N LYS A 26 -23.88 -7.35 22.50
CA LYS A 26 -25.14 -7.56 21.81
C LYS A 26 -25.46 -6.40 20.86
N VAL A 27 -26.02 -6.71 19.69
CA VAL A 27 -26.73 -5.76 18.84
C VAL A 27 -28.18 -5.74 19.25
N THR A 28 -28.72 -4.56 19.63
CA THR A 28 -30.07 -4.43 20.17
C THR A 28 -31.08 -3.90 19.17
N LYS A 29 -30.61 -3.06 18.20
CA LYS A 29 -31.44 -2.50 17.13
C LYS A 29 -30.61 -2.18 15.91
N ILE A 30 -31.15 -2.45 14.74
CA ILE A 30 -30.56 -2.04 13.46
C ILE A 30 -31.33 -0.83 12.96
N HIS A 31 -30.64 0.26 12.67
CA HIS A 31 -31.20 1.47 12.09
C HIS A 31 -31.07 1.50 10.57
N ASN A 32 -29.84 1.19 10.08
CA ASN A 32 -29.55 1.23 8.66
C ASN A 32 -28.44 0.21 8.28
N LEU A 33 -28.83 -0.83 7.54
CA LEU A 33 -27.91 -1.87 7.06
C LEU A 33 -26.90 -1.36 6.04
N GLU A 34 -27.27 -0.35 5.25
CA GLU A 34 -26.43 0.15 4.15
C GLU A 34 -25.18 0.86 4.66
N VAL A 35 -25.25 1.49 5.82
CA VAL A 35 -24.11 2.19 6.45
C VAL A 35 -23.34 1.35 7.44
N LEU A 36 -23.60 0.05 7.53
CA LEU A 36 -22.77 -0.84 8.35
C LEU A 36 -21.35 -0.93 7.80
N PRO A 37 -20.34 -1.12 8.67
CA PRO A 37 -19.02 -1.59 8.23
C PRO A 37 -19.15 -2.85 7.37
N LEU A 38 -18.40 -2.98 6.29
CA LEU A 38 -18.59 -4.09 5.34
C LEU A 38 -18.40 -5.47 5.97
N LEU A 39 -17.48 -5.62 6.92
CA LEU A 39 -17.33 -6.86 7.68
C LEU A 39 -18.62 -7.23 8.42
N ALA A 40 -19.36 -6.26 8.92
CA ALA A 40 -20.66 -6.53 9.56
C ALA A 40 -21.77 -6.75 8.54
N LYS A 41 -21.77 -5.97 7.43
CA LYS A 41 -22.78 -6.05 6.36
C LYS A 41 -22.78 -7.42 5.68
N PHE A 42 -21.60 -8.01 5.44
CA PHE A 42 -21.44 -9.29 4.75
C PHE A 42 -21.30 -10.50 5.70
N ASN A 43 -21.27 -10.27 7.01
CA ASN A 43 -21.24 -11.36 7.98
C ASN A 43 -22.64 -11.95 8.17
N HIS A 44 -22.73 -13.28 8.29
CA HIS A 44 -24.01 -13.95 8.62
C HIS A 44 -24.59 -13.52 9.96
N ASN A 45 -23.73 -13.04 10.86
CA ASN A 45 -24.10 -12.49 12.16
C ASN A 45 -23.49 -11.08 12.29
N ILE A 46 -24.35 -10.06 12.25
CA ILE A 46 -23.94 -8.64 12.31
C ILE A 46 -23.11 -8.35 13.56
N GLU A 47 -23.46 -8.94 14.70
CA GLU A 47 -22.74 -8.76 15.97
C GLU A 47 -21.29 -9.27 15.88
N ASN A 48 -21.09 -10.46 15.29
CA ASN A 48 -19.75 -10.98 15.04
C ASN A 48 -18.98 -10.10 14.03
N GLY A 49 -19.64 -9.66 12.98
CA GLY A 49 -19.01 -8.77 11.99
C GLY A 49 -18.56 -7.42 12.58
N ILE A 50 -19.33 -6.85 13.53
CA ILE A 50 -18.91 -5.64 14.24
C ILE A 50 -17.72 -5.93 15.18
N ARG A 51 -17.69 -7.10 15.84
CA ARG A 51 -16.54 -7.50 16.66
C ARG A 51 -15.27 -7.66 15.82
N GLU A 52 -15.37 -8.35 14.70
CA GLU A 52 -14.26 -8.53 13.75
C GLU A 52 -13.76 -7.18 13.23
N TRP A 53 -14.68 -6.29 12.81
CA TRP A 53 -14.35 -4.95 12.35
C TRP A 53 -13.66 -4.12 13.45
N LEU A 54 -14.15 -4.16 14.70
CA LEU A 54 -13.53 -3.46 15.83
C LEU A 54 -12.15 -4.03 16.15
N GLN A 55 -11.97 -5.33 16.07
CA GLN A 55 -10.68 -5.98 16.30
C GLN A 55 -9.67 -5.65 15.21
N ASP A 56 -10.09 -5.63 13.95
CA ASP A 56 -9.24 -5.34 12.78
C ASP A 56 -8.66 -3.92 12.81
N ARG A 57 -9.36 -2.98 13.42
CA ARG A 57 -8.90 -1.58 13.58
C ARG A 57 -8.19 -1.28 14.90
N SER A 58 -8.14 -2.23 15.79
CA SER A 58 -7.60 -2.05 17.13
C SER A 58 -6.09 -2.27 17.15
N ILE A 59 -5.41 -1.62 18.12
CA ILE A 59 -3.99 -1.81 18.36
C ILE A 59 -3.73 -3.26 18.79
N PRO A 60 -2.82 -4.00 18.14
CA PRO A 60 -2.57 -5.39 18.50
C PRO A 60 -1.92 -5.51 19.89
N SER A 61 -2.21 -6.60 20.57
CA SER A 61 -1.67 -6.91 21.92
C SER A 61 -0.13 -7.00 21.97
N SER A 62 0.52 -7.20 20.82
CA SER A 62 1.99 -7.15 20.74
C SER A 62 2.57 -5.76 21.03
N ARG A 63 1.79 -4.69 20.86
CA ARG A 63 2.20 -3.29 21.05
C ARG A 63 1.74 -2.70 22.38
N ILE A 64 0.73 -3.26 23.00
CA ILE A 64 0.13 -2.75 24.26
C ILE A 64 -0.11 -3.89 25.25
N ARG A 65 -0.21 -3.55 26.55
CA ARG A 65 -0.49 -4.54 27.61
C ARG A 65 -1.97 -4.78 27.87
N ASP A 66 -2.83 -3.88 27.40
CA ASP A 66 -4.30 -3.97 27.57
C ASP A 66 -4.97 -4.52 26.29
N PHE A 67 -6.27 -4.64 26.31
CA PHE A 67 -7.04 -5.03 25.14
C PHE A 67 -7.15 -3.87 24.15
N GLY A 68 -6.68 -4.05 22.92
CA GLY A 68 -6.76 -3.01 21.88
C GLY A 68 -8.18 -2.56 21.60
N THR A 69 -9.16 -3.47 21.63
CA THR A 69 -10.58 -3.15 21.49
C THR A 69 -11.11 -2.27 22.62
N LYS A 70 -10.65 -2.48 23.87
CA LYS A 70 -11.00 -1.62 24.99
C LYS A 70 -10.54 -0.17 24.73
N LEU A 71 -9.31 0.01 24.31
CA LEU A 71 -8.77 1.33 23.99
C LEU A 71 -9.54 1.96 22.81
N SER A 72 -9.88 1.19 21.79
CA SER A 72 -10.70 1.67 20.68
C SER A 72 -12.07 2.17 21.15
N ILE A 73 -12.72 1.46 22.09
CA ILE A 73 -14.00 1.89 22.65
C ILE A 73 -13.84 3.17 23.47
N GLN A 74 -12.80 3.27 24.31
CA GLN A 74 -12.52 4.48 25.08
C GLN A 74 -12.32 5.70 24.19
N ASN A 75 -11.87 5.51 22.95
CA ASN A 75 -11.78 6.53 21.92
C ASN A 75 -12.99 6.63 21.00
N LEU A 76 -14.11 6.15 21.44
CA LEU A 76 -15.32 6.15 20.64
C LEU A 76 -15.17 5.39 19.30
N GLY A 77 -14.19 4.50 19.17
CA GLY A 77 -13.91 3.77 17.94
C GLY A 77 -13.38 4.63 16.79
N LEU A 78 -12.98 5.87 17.04
CA LEU A 78 -12.49 6.80 16.02
C LEU A 78 -11.20 6.33 15.35
N ASN A 79 -11.06 6.62 14.06
CA ASN A 79 -9.89 6.29 13.25
C ASN A 79 -9.76 7.31 12.09
N LEU A 80 -8.57 7.45 11.53
CA LEU A 80 -8.30 8.26 10.33
C LEU A 80 -8.29 7.43 9.03
N SER A 81 -8.94 6.26 9.05
CA SER A 81 -9.16 5.42 7.86
C SER A 81 -10.62 5.36 7.42
N ASP A 82 -11.54 5.77 8.27
CA ASP A 82 -12.99 5.78 7.98
C ASP A 82 -13.74 6.80 8.86
N GLN A 83 -15.07 6.82 8.77
CA GLN A 83 -15.94 7.79 9.42
C GLN A 83 -16.84 7.17 10.48
N TYR A 84 -16.51 5.96 10.96
CA TYR A 84 -17.29 5.26 11.99
C TYR A 84 -16.89 5.65 13.41
N TRP A 85 -17.90 5.73 14.28
CA TRP A 85 -17.69 5.98 15.69
C TRP A 85 -18.83 5.47 16.58
N PHE A 86 -18.53 5.23 17.85
CA PHE A 86 -19.49 4.81 18.86
C PHE A 86 -19.95 6.00 19.69
N CYS A 87 -21.23 6.31 19.66
CA CYS A 87 -21.85 7.34 20.50
C CYS A 87 -22.42 6.70 21.77
N PRO A 88 -21.91 7.04 22.98
CA PRO A 88 -22.51 6.58 24.23
C PRO A 88 -23.93 7.11 24.38
N GLU A 89 -24.86 6.27 24.88
CA GLU A 89 -26.24 6.69 25.13
C GLU A 89 -26.29 7.90 26.08
N GLY A 90 -26.98 8.95 25.69
CA GLY A 90 -27.14 10.17 26.49
C GLY A 90 -25.96 11.13 26.49
N SER A 91 -24.87 10.88 25.72
CA SER A 91 -23.71 11.78 25.66
C SER A 91 -23.99 13.12 24.96
N GLY A 92 -24.94 13.14 24.03
CA GLY A 92 -25.25 14.33 23.22
C GLY A 92 -24.20 14.69 22.17
N PHE A 93 -23.19 13.84 21.94
CA PHE A 93 -22.17 14.06 20.92
C PHE A 93 -22.73 13.96 19.51
N SER A 94 -22.19 14.76 18.61
CA SER A 94 -22.37 14.68 17.16
C SER A 94 -21.05 14.40 16.47
N TRP A 95 -21.08 13.99 15.19
CA TRP A 95 -19.87 13.79 14.39
C TRP A 95 -18.95 15.01 14.39
N LYS A 96 -19.53 16.20 14.33
CA LYS A 96 -18.77 17.45 14.35
C LYS A 96 -17.92 17.61 15.61
N ASP A 97 -18.40 17.09 16.75
CA ASP A 97 -17.72 17.25 18.04
C ASP A 97 -16.55 16.28 18.21
N VAL A 98 -16.54 15.16 17.50
CA VAL A 98 -15.61 14.05 17.78
C VAL A 98 -14.69 13.68 16.62
N ASN A 99 -15.00 14.04 15.36
CA ASN A 99 -14.23 13.58 14.21
C ASN A 99 -12.77 14.04 14.25
N LEU A 100 -11.85 13.16 13.87
CA LEU A 100 -10.41 13.42 13.89
C LEU A 100 -9.91 14.28 12.72
N PHE A 101 -10.74 14.50 11.70
CA PHE A 101 -10.37 15.28 10.51
C PHE A 101 -10.42 16.79 10.75
N GLN A 102 -11.32 17.23 11.63
CA GLN A 102 -11.55 18.66 11.91
C GLN A 102 -11.15 19.04 13.32
N ASN A 103 -11.24 18.12 14.29
CA ASN A 103 -10.95 18.42 15.68
C ASN A 103 -9.46 18.29 15.97
N HIS A 104 -9.02 19.09 16.92
CA HIS A 104 -7.67 19.00 17.46
C HIS A 104 -7.56 17.76 18.36
N PHE A 105 -6.43 17.07 18.28
CA PHE A 105 -6.06 16.01 19.22
C PHE A 105 -4.58 16.12 19.57
N ASP A 106 -4.23 15.80 20.80
CA ASP A 106 -2.86 15.79 21.28
C ASP A 106 -2.27 14.39 21.19
N ARG A 107 -1.00 14.33 20.77
CA ARG A 107 -0.23 13.11 20.82
C ARG A 107 0.04 12.71 22.26
N LYS A 108 -0.49 11.57 22.68
CA LYS A 108 -0.03 10.88 23.88
C LYS A 108 0.28 9.43 23.53
N TYR A 109 1.31 8.90 24.13
CA TYR A 109 1.57 7.47 24.01
C TYR A 109 0.57 6.73 24.89
N VAL A 110 0.17 5.55 24.43
CA VAL A 110 -0.44 4.57 25.30
C VAL A 110 0.66 4.14 26.27
N ASP A 111 0.60 4.66 27.47
CA ASP A 111 1.52 4.25 28.50
C ASP A 111 1.20 2.83 28.99
N ARG A 112 2.04 2.30 29.88
CA ARG A 112 1.85 0.96 30.44
C ARG A 112 0.62 0.86 31.36
N GLU A 113 0.00 1.96 31.66
CA GLU A 113 -1.20 2.09 32.50
C GLU A 113 -2.46 2.18 31.66
N GLY A 114 -2.33 2.24 30.31
CA GLY A 114 -3.44 2.24 29.39
C GLY A 114 -4.07 3.61 29.13
N ASN A 115 -3.38 4.69 29.53
CA ASN A 115 -3.80 6.04 29.17
C ASN A 115 -3.55 6.28 27.70
N TYR A 116 -4.55 6.71 26.99
CA TYR A 116 -4.56 6.68 25.57
C TYR A 116 -5.43 7.76 24.93
N LEU A 117 -5.13 8.11 23.68
CA LEU A 117 -5.85 9.08 22.88
C LEU A 117 -6.34 8.52 21.53
N PRO A 118 -7.37 9.14 20.93
CA PRO A 118 -8.02 8.69 19.70
C PRO A 118 -7.10 8.41 18.51
N GLU A 119 -6.02 9.12 18.39
CA GLU A 119 -5.06 9.05 17.30
C GLU A 119 -4.30 7.74 17.18
N TYR A 120 -4.38 6.88 18.18
CA TYR A 120 -3.65 5.61 18.24
C TYR A 120 -4.36 4.41 17.64
N SER A 121 -5.59 4.54 17.24
CA SER A 121 -6.30 3.40 16.70
C SER A 121 -5.79 3.05 15.30
N SER A 122 -4.71 2.28 15.23
CA SER A 122 -4.21 1.72 13.99
C SER A 122 -3.64 0.32 14.19
N ASN A 123 -4.04 -0.60 13.33
CA ASN A 123 -3.54 -1.96 13.29
C ASN A 123 -2.09 -2.03 12.78
N GLY A 124 -1.44 -3.17 12.98
CA GLY A 124 -0.08 -3.48 12.51
C GLY A 124 0.94 -3.56 13.64
N GLN A 125 2.05 -4.26 13.36
CA GLN A 125 3.09 -4.56 14.36
C GLN A 125 4.14 -3.44 14.52
N GLN A 126 4.29 -2.57 13.53
CA GLN A 126 5.22 -1.45 13.57
C GLN A 126 4.65 -0.36 14.47
N ASP A 127 5.50 0.24 15.31
CA ASP A 127 5.11 1.37 16.13
C ASP A 127 4.82 2.57 15.23
N LYS A 128 3.63 3.11 15.39
CA LYS A 128 3.12 4.23 14.58
C LYS A 128 2.07 5.01 15.34
N TYR A 129 1.98 6.29 15.04
CA TYR A 129 1.03 7.19 15.66
C TYR A 129 0.66 8.34 14.72
N TRP A 130 -0.50 8.91 14.94
CA TRP A 130 -0.96 10.09 14.26
C TRP A 130 -0.56 11.35 15.01
N GLU A 131 -0.26 12.41 14.29
CA GLU A 131 -0.07 13.74 14.83
C GLU A 131 -0.65 14.81 13.90
N ILE A 132 -0.91 16.01 14.47
CA ILE A 132 -1.34 17.16 13.70
C ILE A 132 -0.13 18.06 13.44
N ARG A 133 0.12 18.35 12.16
CA ARG A 133 1.12 19.32 11.69
C ARG A 133 0.44 20.42 10.89
N GLY A 134 0.15 21.55 11.55
CA GLY A 134 -0.75 22.56 10.98
C GLY A 134 -2.17 22.01 10.84
N GLU A 135 -2.68 21.96 9.61
CA GLU A 135 -4.00 21.38 9.32
C GLU A 135 -3.93 19.90 8.88
N ARG A 136 -2.72 19.36 8.69
CA ARG A 136 -2.50 18.02 8.17
C ARG A 136 -2.53 16.97 9.28
N ARG A 137 -3.08 15.80 8.95
CA ARG A 137 -3.03 14.57 9.77
C ARG A 137 -1.93 13.69 9.23
N VAL A 138 -0.89 13.51 10.02
CA VAL A 138 0.36 12.89 9.63
C VAL A 138 0.56 11.61 10.41
N LEU A 139 0.77 10.51 9.70
CA LEU A 139 1.15 9.23 10.28
C LEU A 139 2.67 9.16 10.36
N VAL A 140 3.19 8.98 11.57
CA VAL A 140 4.60 8.70 11.82
C VAL A 140 4.76 7.22 12.06
N LYS A 141 5.63 6.55 11.28
CA LYS A 141 5.99 5.14 11.43
C LYS A 141 7.45 5.03 11.88
N GLU A 142 7.69 4.32 12.97
CA GLU A 142 9.04 4.13 13.51
C GLU A 142 9.71 2.90 12.89
N SER A 143 11.00 3.02 12.53
CA SER A 143 11.78 1.87 12.06
C SER A 143 12.26 1.01 13.23
N ARG A 144 12.45 -0.30 12.98
CA ARG A 144 12.81 -1.30 13.99
C ARG A 144 14.24 -1.82 13.80
N LYS A 145 14.79 -2.29 14.91
CA LYS A 145 16.06 -3.05 14.89
C LYS A 145 15.89 -4.34 14.05
N PRO A 146 16.97 -4.87 13.48
CA PRO A 146 18.36 -4.42 13.67
C PRO A 146 18.83 -3.32 12.72
N PHE A 147 18.20 -3.15 11.56
CA PHE A 147 18.73 -2.33 10.47
C PHE A 147 18.07 -0.95 10.35
N TYR A 148 16.93 -0.71 11.01
CA TYR A 148 16.15 0.52 10.87
C TYR A 148 15.83 0.90 9.41
N GLN A 149 15.61 -0.12 8.58
CA GLN A 149 15.53 0.03 7.12
C GLN A 149 14.12 0.40 6.64
N GLU A 150 13.07 0.17 7.43
CA GLU A 150 11.68 0.29 7.01
C GLU A 150 11.33 1.70 6.51
N SER A 151 11.84 2.76 7.16
CA SER A 151 11.61 4.14 6.72
C SER A 151 12.27 4.43 5.37
N CYS A 152 13.46 3.89 5.13
CA CYS A 152 14.13 3.99 3.82
C CYS A 152 13.32 3.24 2.74
N ASN A 153 12.76 2.09 3.08
CA ASN A 153 11.94 1.30 2.15
C ASN A 153 10.68 2.05 1.71
N GLU A 154 9.99 2.73 2.65
CA GLU A 154 8.78 3.52 2.33
C GLU A 154 9.11 4.66 1.35
N VAL A 155 10.16 5.45 1.61
CA VAL A 155 10.51 6.57 0.72
C VAL A 155 11.06 6.11 -0.61
N PHE A 156 11.85 5.02 -0.63
CA PHE A 156 12.32 4.39 -1.86
C PHE A 156 11.14 3.91 -2.72
N ALA A 157 10.22 3.15 -2.11
CA ALA A 157 9.05 2.65 -2.81
C ALA A 157 8.19 3.78 -3.39
N ALA A 158 7.92 4.84 -2.61
CA ALA A 158 7.18 6.00 -3.08
C ALA A 158 7.88 6.69 -4.28
N ALA A 159 9.20 6.85 -4.25
CA ALA A 159 9.94 7.43 -5.36
C ALA A 159 9.87 6.59 -6.64
N ILE A 160 9.95 5.25 -6.52
CA ILE A 160 9.84 4.37 -7.69
C ILE A 160 8.41 4.32 -8.24
N LEU A 161 7.39 4.27 -7.38
CA LEU A 161 5.99 4.34 -7.79
C LEU A 161 5.68 5.65 -8.53
N GLY A 162 6.24 6.78 -8.04
CA GLY A 162 6.13 8.07 -8.73
C GLY A 162 6.77 8.07 -10.12
N GLU A 163 7.94 7.45 -10.30
CA GLU A 163 8.57 7.30 -11.62
C GLU A 163 7.74 6.41 -12.55
N LEU A 164 7.13 5.37 -12.01
CA LEU A 164 6.24 4.47 -12.75
C LEU A 164 4.88 5.14 -13.09
N GLY A 165 4.56 6.29 -12.49
CA GLY A 165 3.28 6.97 -12.65
C GLY A 165 2.11 6.20 -12.00
N LEU A 166 2.40 5.35 -11.01
CA LEU A 166 1.41 4.61 -10.24
C LEU A 166 0.98 5.43 -9.01
N ASP A 167 -0.32 5.44 -8.75
CA ASP A 167 -0.89 6.21 -7.64
C ASP A 167 -0.46 5.61 -6.30
N HIS A 168 0.09 6.44 -5.42
CA HIS A 168 0.69 6.00 -4.17
C HIS A 168 0.62 7.07 -3.08
N ILE A 169 0.72 6.66 -1.83
CA ILE A 169 0.89 7.57 -0.70
C ILE A 169 2.34 8.08 -0.69
N PRO A 170 2.56 9.40 -0.76
CA PRO A 170 3.89 9.97 -0.67
C PRO A 170 4.47 9.81 0.75
N TYR A 171 5.70 9.34 0.84
CA TYR A 171 6.44 9.24 2.10
C TYR A 171 7.65 10.18 2.11
N THR A 172 7.94 10.73 3.29
CA THR A 172 9.18 11.45 3.59
C THR A 172 9.87 10.80 4.78
N LYS A 173 11.20 10.98 4.90
CA LYS A 173 11.99 10.45 6.02
C LYS A 173 12.33 11.58 6.98
N GLU A 174 12.13 11.36 8.28
CA GLU A 174 12.56 12.23 9.36
C GLU A 174 13.32 11.42 10.42
N GLY A 175 14.64 11.53 10.43
CA GLY A 175 15.48 10.66 11.25
C GLY A 175 15.30 9.19 10.85
N ASP A 176 14.95 8.33 11.80
CA ASP A 176 14.69 6.91 11.56
C ASP A 176 13.21 6.62 11.23
N ASN A 177 12.37 7.64 11.16
CA ASN A 177 10.94 7.51 10.93
C ASN A 177 10.56 7.80 9.47
N SER A 178 9.55 7.13 8.97
CA SER A 178 8.84 7.52 7.75
C SER A 178 7.54 8.23 8.09
N ILE A 179 7.20 9.22 7.27
CA ILE A 179 6.08 10.12 7.50
C ILE A 179 5.24 10.20 6.25
N CYS A 180 3.92 10.07 6.41
CA CYS A 180 2.95 10.30 5.33
C CYS A 180 1.71 11.00 5.85
N GLU A 181 0.97 11.64 4.96
CA GLU A 181 -0.36 12.17 5.27
C GLU A 181 -1.41 11.05 5.16
N THR A 182 -2.58 11.28 5.75
CA THR A 182 -3.71 10.38 5.53
C THR A 182 -4.09 10.36 4.05
N GLY A 183 -4.36 9.17 3.52
CA GLY A 183 -4.79 9.00 2.12
C GLY A 183 -6.28 9.23 1.89
N ILE A 184 -7.01 9.62 2.93
CA ILE A 184 -8.45 9.92 2.87
C ILE A 184 -8.75 11.29 3.47
N ASP A 185 -9.93 11.80 3.18
CA ASP A 185 -10.49 13.00 3.78
C ASP A 185 -11.79 12.68 4.56
N GLU A 186 -12.47 13.72 5.04
CA GLU A 186 -13.74 13.58 5.77
C GLU A 186 -14.91 13.04 4.93
N ASN A 187 -14.76 12.91 3.60
CA ASN A 187 -15.79 12.46 2.68
C ASN A 187 -15.50 11.09 2.10
N THR A 188 -14.34 10.53 2.37
CA THR A 188 -13.88 9.26 1.83
C THR A 188 -13.47 8.28 2.93
N GLU A 189 -13.46 6.99 2.62
CA GLU A 189 -13.06 5.91 3.51
C GLU A 189 -12.13 4.95 2.79
N TYR A 190 -11.12 4.47 3.49
CA TYR A 190 -10.31 3.34 3.08
C TYR A 190 -11.01 2.04 3.46
N VAL A 191 -11.16 1.14 2.51
CA VAL A 191 -11.73 -0.20 2.72
C VAL A 191 -10.67 -1.25 2.39
N PRO A 192 -10.08 -1.90 3.39
CA PRO A 192 -9.13 -2.98 3.18
C PRO A 192 -9.72 -4.11 2.32
N ALA A 193 -8.89 -4.76 1.51
CA ALA A 193 -9.33 -5.90 0.69
C ALA A 193 -9.95 -7.02 1.55
N THR A 194 -9.46 -7.22 2.78
CA THR A 194 -10.05 -8.14 3.77
C THR A 194 -11.55 -7.94 3.93
N HIS A 195 -12.02 -6.69 3.94
CA HIS A 195 -13.42 -6.36 4.24
C HIS A 195 -14.38 -6.73 3.11
N ILE A 196 -13.90 -6.86 1.88
CA ILE A 196 -14.76 -7.21 0.74
C ILE A 196 -14.77 -8.70 0.39
N LEU A 197 -13.84 -9.49 0.91
CA LEU A 197 -13.72 -10.91 0.56
C LEU A 197 -14.94 -11.75 0.95
N ASN A 198 -15.74 -11.28 1.89
CA ASN A 198 -16.99 -11.93 2.31
C ASN A 198 -18.22 -11.48 1.51
N ALA A 199 -18.08 -10.49 0.62
CA ALA A 199 -19.21 -9.98 -0.19
C ALA A 199 -19.83 -11.05 -1.10
N VAL A 200 -19.01 -12.03 -1.52
CA VAL A 200 -19.44 -13.17 -2.36
C VAL A 200 -18.89 -14.47 -1.78
N LYS A 201 -19.68 -15.51 -1.75
CA LYS A 201 -19.21 -16.84 -1.34
C LYS A 201 -18.10 -17.31 -2.28
N LYS A 202 -16.93 -17.65 -1.72
CA LYS A 202 -15.82 -18.23 -2.48
C LYS A 202 -16.22 -19.57 -3.08
N ARG A 203 -15.97 -19.76 -4.38
CA ARG A 203 -16.18 -21.05 -5.07
C ARG A 203 -15.01 -21.97 -4.75
N ASN A 204 -15.26 -23.30 -4.73
CA ASN A 204 -14.24 -24.28 -4.39
C ASN A 204 -12.98 -24.24 -5.29
N ASN A 205 -13.16 -23.86 -6.56
CA ASN A 205 -12.08 -23.81 -7.55
C ASN A 205 -11.44 -22.41 -7.70
N ASP A 206 -11.94 -21.39 -6.98
CA ASP A 206 -11.35 -20.07 -7.07
C ASP A 206 -10.05 -20.00 -6.27
N SER A 207 -9.00 -19.48 -6.89
CA SER A 207 -7.86 -18.95 -6.16
C SER A 207 -8.30 -17.73 -5.32
N ASN A 208 -7.49 -17.31 -4.35
CA ASN A 208 -7.77 -16.08 -3.61
C ASN A 208 -7.77 -14.85 -4.53
N TYR A 209 -6.89 -14.84 -5.54
CA TYR A 209 -6.83 -13.80 -6.55
C TYR A 209 -8.12 -13.72 -7.38
N THR A 210 -8.56 -14.84 -7.97
CA THR A 210 -9.81 -14.88 -8.74
C THR A 210 -11.03 -14.53 -7.88
N HIS A 211 -11.03 -14.95 -6.61
CA HIS A 211 -12.08 -14.60 -5.67
C HIS A 211 -12.14 -13.11 -5.39
N LEU A 212 -11.00 -12.45 -5.17
CA LEU A 212 -10.93 -10.99 -4.98
C LEU A 212 -11.50 -10.24 -6.20
N LEU A 213 -11.06 -10.58 -7.40
CA LEU A 213 -11.57 -9.95 -8.63
C LEU A 213 -13.10 -10.10 -8.75
N ARG A 214 -13.64 -11.27 -8.40
CA ARG A 214 -15.10 -11.48 -8.41
C ARG A 214 -15.82 -10.69 -7.32
N CYS A 215 -15.22 -10.47 -6.16
CA CYS A 215 -15.77 -9.59 -5.13
C CYS A 215 -15.79 -8.13 -5.62
N MET A 216 -14.73 -7.68 -6.30
CA MET A 216 -14.66 -6.34 -6.90
C MET A 216 -15.77 -6.15 -7.93
N GLU A 217 -15.96 -7.10 -8.83
CA GLU A 217 -17.03 -7.08 -9.83
C GLU A 217 -18.42 -7.02 -9.18
N ASN A 218 -18.70 -7.88 -8.20
CA ASN A 218 -19.97 -7.95 -7.52
C ASN A 218 -20.33 -6.67 -6.75
N LEU A 219 -19.33 -5.98 -6.23
CA LEU A 219 -19.48 -4.71 -5.51
C LEU A 219 -19.39 -3.49 -6.42
N HIS A 220 -19.27 -3.70 -7.74
CA HIS A 220 -19.12 -2.64 -8.73
C HIS A 220 -17.98 -1.67 -8.39
N ILE A 221 -16.85 -2.19 -7.88
CA ILE A 221 -15.70 -1.38 -7.55
C ILE A 221 -15.05 -0.89 -8.86
N PRO A 222 -14.90 0.42 -9.09
CA PRO A 222 -14.32 0.96 -10.32
C PRO A 222 -12.79 0.93 -10.25
N ALA A 223 -12.23 -0.25 -9.98
CA ALA A 223 -10.80 -0.56 -9.98
C ALA A 223 -10.55 -1.68 -11.01
N GLU A 224 -9.43 -1.60 -11.69
CA GLU A 224 -9.09 -2.53 -12.75
C GLU A 224 -8.25 -3.70 -12.20
N LYS A 225 -8.29 -4.83 -12.90
CA LYS A 225 -7.37 -5.95 -12.65
C LYS A 225 -5.91 -5.49 -12.71
N ALA A 226 -5.60 -4.52 -13.58
CA ALA A 226 -4.29 -3.93 -13.72
C ALA A 226 -3.76 -3.27 -12.43
N ASP A 227 -4.62 -2.73 -11.57
CA ASP A 227 -4.22 -2.17 -10.27
C ASP A 227 -3.65 -3.27 -9.37
N ILE A 228 -4.30 -4.44 -9.35
CA ILE A 228 -3.81 -5.60 -8.59
C ILE A 228 -2.55 -6.18 -9.22
N ASP A 229 -2.49 -6.28 -10.54
CA ASP A 229 -1.34 -6.83 -11.25
C ASP A 229 -0.10 -5.94 -11.09
N ASN A 230 -0.24 -4.62 -11.19
CA ASN A 230 0.85 -3.67 -10.95
C ASN A 230 1.36 -3.75 -9.51
N MET A 231 0.46 -3.89 -8.52
CA MET A 231 0.83 -4.11 -7.12
C MET A 231 1.69 -5.38 -6.98
N ILE A 232 1.26 -6.50 -7.57
CA ILE A 232 2.00 -7.76 -7.52
C ILE A 232 3.40 -7.62 -8.14
N VAL A 233 3.49 -6.98 -9.32
CA VAL A 233 4.77 -6.78 -10.00
C VAL A 233 5.69 -5.85 -9.21
N PHE A 234 5.14 -4.77 -8.66
CA PHE A 234 5.90 -3.84 -7.84
C PHE A 234 6.41 -4.49 -6.54
N ASP A 235 5.55 -5.22 -5.83
CA ASP A 235 5.93 -5.96 -4.62
C ASP A 235 7.02 -7.01 -4.92
N TYR A 236 6.97 -7.66 -6.09
CA TYR A 236 8.03 -8.55 -6.54
C TYR A 236 9.34 -7.77 -6.80
N LEU A 237 9.29 -6.60 -7.44
CA LEU A 237 10.46 -5.78 -7.73
C LEU A 237 11.24 -5.42 -6.47
N ILE A 238 10.53 -4.94 -5.45
CA ILE A 238 11.12 -4.45 -4.21
C ILE A 238 11.20 -5.51 -3.10
N ASP A 239 10.88 -6.75 -3.39
CA ASP A 239 10.84 -7.84 -2.41
C ASP A 239 9.96 -7.53 -1.19
N ASN A 240 8.75 -7.01 -1.42
CA ASN A 240 7.78 -6.78 -0.36
C ASN A 240 7.16 -8.11 0.10
N ILE A 241 7.39 -8.48 1.35
CA ILE A 241 6.94 -9.74 1.94
C ILE A 241 5.68 -9.60 2.79
N ASP A 242 5.14 -8.40 2.95
CA ASP A 242 4.01 -8.15 3.85
C ASP A 242 2.78 -7.52 3.17
N ARG A 243 2.57 -7.74 1.89
CA ARG A 243 1.35 -7.34 1.20
C ARG A 243 0.17 -8.23 1.61
N ASN A 244 -0.27 -8.13 2.88
CA ASN A 244 -1.49 -8.81 3.31
C ASN A 244 -2.74 -8.05 2.85
N TYR A 245 -3.93 -8.65 2.99
CA TYR A 245 -5.19 -8.04 2.56
C TYR A 245 -5.60 -6.78 3.33
N GLY A 246 -4.90 -6.43 4.40
CA GLY A 246 -5.06 -5.16 5.13
C GLY A 246 -4.20 -4.03 4.56
N ASN A 247 -3.14 -4.35 3.79
CA ASN A 247 -2.15 -3.39 3.28
C ASN A 247 -2.41 -2.97 1.82
N PHE A 248 -3.59 -3.25 1.30
CA PHE A 248 -4.15 -2.70 0.07
C PHE A 248 -5.67 -2.76 0.13
N GLY A 249 -6.33 -1.99 -0.69
CA GLY A 249 -7.79 -1.94 -0.68
C GLY A 249 -8.35 -0.90 -1.62
N PHE A 250 -9.49 -0.36 -1.24
CA PHE A 250 -10.30 0.47 -2.10
C PHE A 250 -10.71 1.74 -1.37
N ILE A 251 -11.01 2.77 -2.13
CA ILE A 251 -11.55 4.01 -1.62
C ILE A 251 -13.06 4.08 -1.96
N ARG A 252 -13.85 4.53 -1.00
CA ARG A 252 -15.28 4.78 -1.21
C ARG A 252 -15.71 6.10 -0.59
N LYS A 253 -16.86 6.62 -1.01
CA LYS A 253 -17.52 7.75 -0.38
C LYS A 253 -18.02 7.35 1.01
N ALA A 254 -17.80 8.20 2.01
CA ALA A 254 -18.34 8.01 3.35
C ALA A 254 -19.88 8.03 3.35
N GLU A 255 -20.47 8.96 2.57
CA GLU A 255 -21.92 9.00 2.37
C GLU A 255 -22.33 8.14 1.18
N GLY A 256 -23.28 7.23 1.39
CA GLY A 256 -23.77 6.31 0.36
C GLY A 256 -22.91 5.09 0.12
N GLY A 257 -21.65 5.06 0.57
CA GLY A 257 -20.77 3.88 0.49
C GLY A 257 -20.35 3.46 -0.92
N GLU A 258 -20.52 4.33 -1.94
CA GLU A 258 -20.13 4.08 -3.33
C GLU A 258 -18.61 4.01 -3.45
N PHE A 259 -18.08 2.93 -4.02
CA PHE A 259 -16.67 2.81 -4.33
C PHE A 259 -16.28 3.75 -5.48
N ILE A 260 -15.08 4.36 -5.36
CA ILE A 260 -14.55 5.32 -6.33
C ILE A 260 -13.22 4.90 -6.95
N GLY A 261 -12.59 3.83 -6.46
CA GLY A 261 -11.37 3.30 -7.08
C GLY A 261 -10.55 2.39 -6.17
N PHE A 262 -9.38 2.03 -6.67
CA PHE A 262 -8.32 1.43 -5.89
C PHE A 262 -7.67 2.49 -5.00
N PHE A 263 -7.34 2.13 -3.77
CA PHE A 263 -6.63 3.05 -2.86
C PHE A 263 -5.16 3.16 -3.26
N PRO A 264 -4.54 4.34 -3.22
CA PRO A 264 -3.13 4.53 -3.55
C PRO A 264 -2.23 3.52 -2.84
N TYR A 265 -1.18 3.02 -3.53
CA TYR A 265 -0.25 2.04 -2.95
C TYR A 265 0.45 2.60 -1.72
N PHE A 266 0.56 1.79 -0.67
CA PHE A 266 1.17 2.18 0.60
C PHE A 266 1.73 0.96 1.35
N ASP A 267 2.39 1.20 2.48
CA ASP A 267 2.91 0.18 3.41
C ASP A 267 3.92 -0.77 2.77
N HIS A 268 5.06 -0.21 2.38
CA HIS A 268 6.18 -0.92 1.77
C HIS A 268 7.37 -1.10 2.72
N GLY A 269 7.21 -0.79 4.00
CA GLY A 269 8.28 -0.85 5.00
C GLY A 269 8.95 -2.22 5.08
N ASN A 270 8.19 -3.30 4.96
CA ASN A 270 8.68 -4.67 5.00
C ASN A 270 9.15 -5.18 3.62
N SER A 271 9.96 -4.38 2.93
CA SER A 271 10.52 -4.68 1.61
C SER A 271 12.05 -4.63 1.60
N MET A 272 12.66 -4.76 0.43
CA MET A 272 14.10 -4.60 0.21
C MET A 272 14.94 -5.48 1.13
N TRP A 273 14.54 -6.75 1.32
CA TRP A 273 15.26 -7.72 2.20
C TRP A 273 15.53 -7.15 3.61
N TYR A 274 14.59 -6.36 4.16
CA TYR A 274 14.81 -5.55 5.37
C TYR A 274 15.24 -6.35 6.60
N ASN A 275 14.85 -7.62 6.70
CA ASN A 275 15.15 -8.52 7.82
C ASN A 275 16.20 -9.58 7.48
N GLU A 276 16.80 -9.53 6.28
CA GLU A 276 17.77 -10.51 5.84
C GLU A 276 19.21 -10.07 6.11
N ALA A 277 20.08 -11.04 6.43
CA ALA A 277 21.52 -10.82 6.46
C ALA A 277 22.05 -10.52 5.05
N ASP A 278 23.16 -9.76 4.97
CA ASP A 278 23.70 -9.30 3.69
C ASP A 278 24.04 -10.43 2.72
N GLU A 279 24.43 -11.62 3.23
CA GLU A 279 24.74 -12.80 2.41
C GLU A 279 23.51 -13.40 1.72
N ARG A 280 22.30 -13.09 2.21
CA ARG A 280 21.05 -13.59 1.68
C ARG A 280 20.38 -12.63 0.71
N ILE A 281 20.87 -11.40 0.61
CA ILE A 281 20.32 -10.41 -0.32
C ILE A 281 20.67 -10.82 -1.74
N ASN A 282 19.69 -11.30 -2.48
CA ASN A 282 19.83 -11.59 -3.91
C ASN A 282 18.46 -11.70 -4.60
N ALA A 283 18.42 -11.46 -5.91
CA ALA A 283 17.21 -11.48 -6.72
C ALA A 283 16.53 -12.86 -6.82
N LEU A 284 17.31 -13.90 -6.66
CA LEU A 284 16.88 -15.29 -6.82
C LEU A 284 16.54 -15.96 -5.49
N SER A 285 16.61 -15.24 -4.38
CA SER A 285 16.31 -15.80 -3.06
C SER A 285 14.96 -16.54 -3.11
N PRO A 286 14.96 -17.87 -3.01
CA PRO A 286 13.77 -18.66 -3.39
C PRO A 286 12.72 -18.76 -2.30
N ILE A 287 12.97 -18.21 -1.09
CA ILE A 287 12.26 -18.64 0.11
C ILE A 287 11.73 -17.45 0.92
N GLN A 288 11.41 -16.36 0.29
CA GLN A 288 10.62 -15.38 1.01
C GLN A 288 9.15 -15.66 0.78
N GLN A 289 8.45 -15.91 1.89
CA GLN A 289 7.00 -16.04 1.89
C GLN A 289 6.41 -14.67 1.53
N THR A 290 5.76 -14.61 0.39
CA THR A 290 5.02 -13.43 -0.05
C THR A 290 3.54 -13.54 0.29
N LYS A 291 2.83 -12.44 0.19
CA LYS A 291 1.39 -12.30 0.39
C LYS A 291 0.84 -11.46 -0.77
N PRO A 292 -0.48 -11.44 -1.01
CA PRO A 292 -1.54 -12.13 -0.27
C PRO A 292 -1.97 -13.46 -0.89
N PHE A 293 -1.60 -13.74 -2.15
CA PHE A 293 -2.20 -14.83 -2.93
C PHE A 293 -1.41 -16.13 -2.87
N TYR A 294 -0.09 -16.04 -2.92
CA TYR A 294 0.83 -17.17 -2.81
C TYR A 294 2.03 -16.81 -1.93
N GLU A 295 2.55 -17.84 -1.23
CA GLU A 295 3.79 -17.70 -0.44
C GLU A 295 5.04 -17.64 -1.34
N ASP A 296 4.97 -18.22 -2.53
CA ASP A 296 6.06 -18.20 -3.52
C ASP A 296 5.94 -16.96 -4.41
N ALA A 297 6.95 -16.10 -4.37
CA ALA A 297 6.98 -14.82 -5.09
C ALA A 297 6.85 -14.98 -6.62
N ARG A 298 7.39 -16.06 -7.21
CA ARG A 298 7.31 -16.30 -8.66
C ARG A 298 5.91 -16.77 -9.05
N ARG A 299 5.28 -17.61 -8.20
CA ARG A 299 3.89 -18.02 -8.43
C ARG A 299 2.95 -16.83 -8.29
N GLN A 300 3.22 -15.93 -7.35
CA GLN A 300 2.46 -14.70 -7.20
C GLN A 300 2.65 -13.79 -8.42
N LEU A 301 3.88 -13.56 -8.87
CA LEU A 301 4.18 -12.79 -10.08
C LEU A 301 3.50 -13.40 -11.34
N ALA A 302 3.37 -14.71 -11.41
CA ALA A 302 2.71 -15.38 -12.52
C ALA A 302 1.21 -15.07 -12.64
N LEU A 303 0.56 -14.55 -11.60
CA LEU A 303 -0.83 -14.08 -11.63
C LEU A 303 -1.01 -12.80 -12.46
N ALA A 304 0.01 -11.93 -12.47
CA ALA A 304 -0.03 -10.68 -13.22
C ALA A 304 0.06 -10.98 -14.73
N GLU A 305 -1.10 -11.05 -15.38
CA GLU A 305 -1.19 -11.34 -16.82
C GLU A 305 -0.83 -10.10 -17.64
N ASP A 306 -1.27 -8.94 -17.19
CA ASP A 306 -1.00 -7.65 -17.80
C ASP A 306 0.17 -6.97 -17.05
N ILE A 307 1.40 -7.48 -17.26
CA ILE A 307 2.59 -6.74 -16.85
C ILE A 307 2.67 -5.53 -17.77
N THR A 308 1.95 -4.48 -17.38
CA THR A 308 1.76 -3.31 -18.21
C THR A 308 3.01 -2.45 -18.30
N ALA A 309 2.98 -1.57 -19.26
CA ALA A 309 3.99 -0.65 -19.72
C ALA A 309 4.93 0.03 -18.70
N PRO A 310 4.54 0.37 -17.46
CA PRO A 310 5.41 1.19 -16.61
C PRO A 310 6.79 0.55 -16.34
N PHE A 311 6.80 -0.76 -16.04
CA PHE A 311 8.06 -1.44 -15.64
C PHE A 311 9.06 -1.62 -16.77
N GLY A 312 8.61 -1.64 -18.02
CA GLY A 312 9.49 -1.74 -19.19
C GLY A 312 10.33 -0.49 -19.45
N ASP A 313 9.88 0.66 -18.95
CA ASP A 313 10.56 1.95 -19.09
C ASP A 313 11.49 2.27 -17.90
N LEU A 314 11.41 1.48 -16.83
CA LEU A 314 12.23 1.66 -15.63
C LEU A 314 13.69 1.27 -15.93
N ARG A 315 14.62 2.17 -15.64
CA ARG A 315 16.05 1.95 -15.91
C ARG A 315 16.76 1.40 -14.68
N ARG A 316 17.67 0.45 -14.90
CA ARG A 316 18.52 -0.12 -13.83
C ARG A 316 19.35 0.96 -13.13
N ASP A 317 19.97 1.86 -13.90
CA ASP A 317 20.79 2.93 -13.33
C ASP A 317 19.98 3.83 -12.41
N PHE A 318 18.76 4.17 -12.80
CA PHE A 318 17.84 4.92 -11.94
C PHE A 318 17.53 4.18 -10.61
N LEU A 319 17.25 2.87 -10.69
CA LEU A 319 17.03 2.07 -9.47
C LEU A 319 18.27 2.09 -8.56
N LYS A 320 19.47 1.89 -9.13
CA LYS A 320 20.73 1.92 -8.37
C LYS A 320 20.99 3.29 -7.75
N GLU A 321 20.77 4.36 -8.50
CA GLU A 321 20.87 5.74 -8.01
C GLU A 321 19.93 5.97 -6.83
N LYS A 322 18.68 5.53 -6.93
CA LYS A 322 17.70 5.68 -5.85
C LYS A 322 18.02 4.81 -4.62
N VAL A 323 18.58 3.62 -4.81
CA VAL A 323 19.08 2.82 -3.66
C VAL A 323 20.21 3.56 -2.95
N VAL A 324 21.19 4.10 -3.67
CA VAL A 324 22.28 4.88 -3.07
C VAL A 324 21.71 6.12 -2.35
N GLU A 325 20.83 6.86 -3.00
CA GLU A 325 20.22 8.09 -2.45
C GLU A 325 19.53 7.85 -1.11
N PHE A 326 18.69 6.82 -1.00
CA PHE A 326 17.84 6.65 0.17
C PHE A 326 18.45 5.77 1.28
N TYR A 327 19.48 4.98 1.00
CA TYR A 327 20.00 4.02 1.97
C TYR A 327 21.42 4.33 2.49
N SER A 328 22.22 5.13 1.78
CA SER A 328 23.65 5.34 2.14
C SER A 328 23.87 6.01 3.48
N GLU A 329 22.92 6.82 3.97
CA GLU A 329 23.02 7.43 5.29
C GLU A 329 22.75 6.46 6.44
N SER A 330 22.00 5.40 6.17
CA SER A 330 21.46 4.51 7.21
C SER A 330 22.10 3.13 7.21
N LEU A 331 22.65 2.68 6.08
CA LEU A 331 23.17 1.32 5.90
C LEU A 331 24.64 1.32 5.47
N THR A 332 25.29 0.19 5.66
CA THR A 332 26.67 -0.01 5.19
C THR A 332 26.75 0.00 3.67
N GLU A 333 27.87 0.48 3.11
CA GLU A 333 28.13 0.48 1.67
C GLU A 333 27.96 -0.92 1.06
N ALA A 334 28.43 -1.95 1.73
CA ALA A 334 28.30 -3.34 1.30
C ALA A 334 26.81 -3.76 1.16
N ARG A 335 25.95 -3.39 2.13
CA ARG A 335 24.52 -3.67 2.07
C ARG A 335 23.84 -2.88 0.95
N VAL A 336 24.14 -1.59 0.83
CA VAL A 336 23.61 -0.71 -0.23
C VAL A 336 23.93 -1.28 -1.62
N SER A 337 25.17 -1.69 -1.87
CA SER A 337 25.57 -2.32 -3.14
C SER A 337 24.76 -3.58 -3.44
N LYS A 338 24.58 -4.47 -2.45
CA LYS A 338 23.80 -5.70 -2.61
C LYS A 338 22.32 -5.42 -2.90
N LEU A 339 21.72 -4.45 -2.22
CA LEU A 339 20.34 -4.04 -2.48
C LEU A 339 20.18 -3.49 -3.91
N ALA A 340 21.13 -2.65 -4.36
CA ALA A 340 21.11 -2.08 -5.69
C ALA A 340 21.23 -3.17 -6.79
N ASP A 341 22.08 -4.15 -6.60
CA ASP A 341 22.23 -5.27 -7.53
C ASP A 341 21.01 -6.20 -7.51
N ALA A 342 20.47 -6.50 -6.34
CA ALA A 342 19.32 -7.38 -6.20
C ALA A 342 18.04 -6.80 -6.83
N VAL A 343 17.74 -5.51 -6.59
CA VAL A 343 16.55 -4.86 -7.17
C VAL A 343 16.69 -4.72 -8.69
N SER A 344 17.89 -4.44 -9.17
CA SER A 344 18.16 -4.38 -10.63
C SER A 344 17.97 -5.73 -11.30
N ALA A 345 18.46 -6.80 -10.68
CA ALA A 345 18.26 -8.17 -11.19
C ALA A 345 16.79 -8.60 -11.13
N ARG A 346 16.00 -8.13 -10.14
CA ARG A 346 14.53 -8.33 -10.12
C ARG A 346 13.84 -7.67 -11.30
N LEU A 347 14.25 -6.46 -11.65
CA LEU A 347 13.73 -5.79 -12.86
C LEU A 347 13.99 -6.61 -14.12
N ASP A 348 15.17 -7.20 -14.26
CA ASP A 348 15.50 -8.07 -15.40
C ASP A 348 14.60 -9.31 -15.47
N LEU A 349 14.29 -9.91 -14.33
CA LEU A 349 13.39 -11.05 -14.27
C LEU A 349 11.96 -10.66 -14.69
N ILE A 350 11.48 -9.49 -14.29
CA ILE A 350 10.18 -8.96 -14.70
C ILE A 350 10.15 -8.75 -16.22
N ILE A 351 11.16 -8.08 -16.78
CA ILE A 351 11.25 -7.82 -18.21
C ILE A 351 11.31 -9.14 -19.00
N LYS A 352 12.12 -10.10 -18.56
CA LYS A 352 12.23 -11.43 -19.18
C LYS A 352 10.91 -12.20 -19.15
N GLN A 353 10.19 -12.15 -18.05
CA GLN A 353 8.87 -12.81 -17.95
C GLN A 353 7.85 -12.20 -18.90
N ARG A 354 7.85 -10.87 -19.05
CA ARG A 354 7.02 -10.16 -20.03
C ARG A 354 7.29 -10.62 -21.44
N LEU A 355 8.55 -10.67 -21.85
CA LEU A 355 8.97 -11.11 -23.20
C LEU A 355 8.51 -12.56 -23.49
N ASN A 356 8.60 -13.44 -22.50
CA ASN A 356 8.17 -14.83 -22.66
C ASN A 356 6.64 -14.98 -22.81
N LYS A 357 5.86 -14.09 -22.19
CA LYS A 357 4.38 -14.12 -22.27
C LYS A 357 3.84 -13.53 -23.57
N THR A 358 4.47 -12.49 -24.09
CA THR A 358 4.01 -11.83 -25.33
C THR A 358 4.28 -12.61 -26.61
N GLY A 359 5.07 -13.70 -26.55
CA GLY A 359 5.18 -14.74 -27.59
C GLY A 359 5.56 -14.35 -29.02
N ASN A 360 5.54 -13.06 -29.34
CA ASN A 360 5.63 -12.56 -30.71
C ASN A 360 6.97 -11.91 -31.08
N ASP A 361 7.88 -11.64 -30.11
CA ASP A 361 9.08 -10.84 -30.37
C ASP A 361 10.40 -11.59 -30.24
N ILE A 362 10.38 -12.89 -29.92
CA ILE A 362 11.62 -13.69 -29.82
C ILE A 362 12.34 -13.79 -31.16
N ASN A 363 11.62 -13.69 -32.27
CA ASN A 363 12.23 -13.77 -33.61
C ASN A 363 12.83 -12.44 -34.12
N MET A 364 12.50 -11.29 -33.52
CA MET A 364 13.11 -9.98 -33.89
C MET A 364 14.30 -9.59 -33.01
N LEU A 365 14.43 -10.15 -31.81
CA LEU A 365 15.55 -9.89 -30.90
C LEU A 365 16.73 -10.88 -31.05
N ASN A 366 16.62 -11.83 -31.98
CA ASN A 366 17.50 -13.00 -32.07
C ASN A 366 18.87 -12.74 -32.67
N THR A 367 19.35 -11.50 -32.85
CA THR A 367 20.71 -11.29 -33.40
C THR A 367 21.60 -10.33 -32.66
N GLY A 368 21.14 -9.64 -31.60
CA GLY A 368 22.03 -8.64 -30.98
C GLY A 368 21.99 -8.48 -29.48
N GLN A 369 20.85 -8.70 -28.85
CA GLN A 369 20.68 -8.39 -27.41
C GLN A 369 20.62 -9.60 -26.47
N LEU A 370 20.31 -10.81 -26.96
CA LEU A 370 20.28 -12.01 -26.12
C LEU A 370 21.70 -12.51 -25.79
N ASN A 371 22.68 -12.22 -26.60
CA ASN A 371 24.08 -12.60 -26.34
C ASN A 371 24.70 -11.81 -25.18
N VAL A 372 24.19 -10.62 -24.86
CA VAL A 372 24.72 -9.81 -23.73
C VAL A 372 24.27 -10.36 -22.38
N VAL A 373 23.15 -11.08 -22.32
CA VAL A 373 22.62 -11.61 -21.06
C VAL A 373 23.13 -13.00 -20.74
N THR A 374 23.48 -13.81 -21.76
CA THR A 374 24.08 -15.13 -21.57
C THR A 374 25.58 -15.07 -21.28
N ASP A 375 26.29 -14.05 -21.78
CA ASP A 375 27.74 -13.91 -21.55
C ASP A 375 28.08 -13.32 -20.18
N ALA A 376 27.13 -12.76 -19.45
CA ALA A 376 27.32 -12.31 -18.06
C ALA A 376 27.38 -13.47 -17.03
N ILE A 377 27.19 -14.72 -17.45
CA ILE A 377 27.28 -15.91 -16.59
C ILE A 377 28.62 -16.65 -16.77
N HIS A 378 29.44 -16.28 -17.74
CA HIS A 378 30.77 -16.88 -17.96
C HIS A 378 31.85 -15.80 -17.96
N GLU A 379 32.94 -16.06 -17.22
CA GLU A 379 34.10 -15.18 -17.03
C GLU A 379 34.76 -14.67 -18.30
N PRO A 380 35.46 -13.51 -18.26
CA PRO A 380 35.88 -12.78 -19.45
C PRO A 380 37.17 -13.36 -20.06
N LYS A 381 37.16 -13.60 -21.34
CA LYS A 381 38.39 -13.61 -22.16
C LYS A 381 38.22 -12.72 -23.38
N ASP A 382 39.06 -11.69 -23.36
CA ASP A 382 39.65 -10.91 -24.46
C ASP A 382 38.80 -10.07 -25.42
N SER A 383 39.36 -8.90 -25.56
CA SER A 383 39.08 -7.73 -26.36
C SER A 383 38.92 -7.97 -27.88
N THR A 384 37.95 -7.35 -28.47
CA THR A 384 37.84 -6.58 -29.71
C THR A 384 36.41 -6.61 -30.24
N LEU A 385 35.65 -5.57 -30.07
CA LEU A 385 34.39 -5.38 -30.78
C LEU A 385 34.28 -3.97 -31.36
N THR A 386 34.03 -3.98 -32.61
CA THR A 386 34.12 -2.97 -33.64
C THR A 386 33.10 -1.83 -33.53
N SER A 387 33.52 -0.66 -34.06
CA SER A 387 32.84 0.65 -34.05
C SER A 387 31.41 0.74 -34.63
N GLY A 388 30.88 -0.32 -35.23
CA GLY A 388 29.57 -0.30 -35.89
C GLY A 388 28.37 -0.44 -34.93
N VAL A 389 28.55 -1.18 -33.84
CA VAL A 389 27.46 -1.42 -32.85
C VAL A 389 27.19 -0.18 -31.99
N GLN A 390 28.22 0.58 -31.65
CA GLN A 390 28.10 1.83 -30.89
C GLN A 390 27.30 2.91 -31.63
N ASP A 391 27.35 2.94 -32.96
CA ASP A 391 26.68 3.95 -33.78
C ASP A 391 25.15 3.66 -33.93
N VAL A 392 24.75 2.40 -33.93
CA VAL A 392 23.34 2.00 -33.98
C VAL A 392 22.67 2.25 -32.63
N THR A 393 23.34 1.92 -31.56
CA THR A 393 22.85 2.15 -30.19
C THR A 393 22.69 3.66 -29.92
N ARG A 394 23.68 4.46 -30.29
CA ARG A 394 23.63 5.93 -30.14
C ARG A 394 22.49 6.57 -30.93
N LYS A 395 22.21 6.09 -32.16
CA LYS A 395 21.10 6.59 -33.01
C LYS A 395 19.73 6.20 -32.45
N ALA A 396 19.59 5.02 -31.82
CA ALA A 396 18.39 4.59 -31.18
C ALA A 396 18.12 5.41 -29.90
N GLU A 397 19.14 5.63 -29.07
CA GLU A 397 19.04 6.47 -27.85
C GLU A 397 18.70 7.93 -28.19
N GLU A 398 19.24 8.47 -29.26
CA GLU A 398 18.95 9.85 -29.69
C GLU A 398 17.49 10.00 -30.16
N LYS A 399 16.95 8.96 -30.80
CA LYS A 399 15.55 8.92 -31.27
C LYS A 399 14.57 8.81 -30.09
N ILE A 400 14.89 7.98 -29.09
CA ILE A 400 14.14 7.83 -27.85
C ILE A 400 14.18 9.14 -27.04
N ARG A 401 15.35 9.78 -26.93
CA ARG A 401 15.50 11.05 -26.22
C ARG A 401 14.67 12.18 -26.87
N LYS A 402 14.63 12.26 -28.21
CA LYS A 402 13.79 13.22 -28.94
C LYS A 402 12.29 12.99 -28.68
N ALA A 403 11.84 11.74 -28.72
CA ALA A 403 10.44 11.41 -28.47
C ALA A 403 10.01 11.75 -27.01
N ARG A 404 10.89 11.53 -26.04
CA ARG A 404 10.65 11.89 -24.62
C ARG A 404 10.58 13.40 -24.39
N LEU A 405 11.46 14.16 -25.03
CA LEU A 405 11.43 15.62 -24.95
C LEU A 405 10.13 16.20 -25.55
N GLU A 406 9.65 15.61 -26.61
CA GLU A 406 8.41 16.04 -27.27
C GLU A 406 7.16 15.68 -26.45
N ALA A 407 7.15 14.49 -25.82
CA ALA A 407 6.08 14.08 -24.90
C ALA A 407 6.04 14.95 -23.63
N SER A 408 7.20 15.26 -23.06
CA SER A 408 7.32 16.16 -21.90
C SER A 408 6.87 17.59 -22.23
N ARG A 409 7.21 18.09 -23.43
CA ARG A 409 6.75 19.40 -23.89
C ARG A 409 5.24 19.45 -24.07
N LYS A 410 4.62 18.44 -24.66
CA LYS A 410 3.17 18.34 -24.81
C LYS A 410 2.42 18.27 -23.45
N ARG A 411 3.04 17.61 -22.45
CA ARG A 411 2.49 17.59 -21.09
C ARG A 411 2.55 18.96 -20.41
N ARG A 412 3.63 19.71 -20.56
CA ARG A 412 3.76 21.08 -20.03
C ARG A 412 2.77 22.04 -20.69
N GLU A 413 2.63 22.02 -22.01
CA GLU A 413 1.67 22.81 -22.75
C GLU A 413 0.22 22.52 -22.32
N LYS A 414 -0.10 21.24 -22.04
CA LYS A 414 -1.42 20.84 -21.53
C LYS A 414 -1.68 21.30 -20.10
N ALA A 415 -0.65 21.35 -19.27
CA ALA A 415 -0.73 21.84 -17.89
C ALA A 415 -0.86 23.37 -17.81
N GLU A 416 -0.23 24.11 -18.73
CA GLU A 416 -0.35 25.57 -18.82
C GLU A 416 -1.71 26.02 -19.38
N HIS A 417 -2.31 25.27 -20.31
CA HIS A 417 -3.66 25.58 -20.84
C HIS A 417 -4.81 25.21 -19.90
N GLY A 418 -4.56 24.40 -18.86
CA GLY A 418 -5.53 24.04 -17.82
C GLY A 418 -5.72 25.08 -16.71
N ARG A 419 -4.84 26.06 -16.61
CA ARG A 419 -4.95 27.16 -15.60
C ARG A 419 -5.67 28.37 -16.18
N LYS A 420 -7.01 28.34 -16.16
CA LYS A 420 -7.80 29.57 -16.34
C LYS A 420 -7.78 30.38 -15.03
N PRO A 421 -7.51 31.70 -15.07
CA PRO A 421 -7.60 32.53 -13.88
C PRO A 421 -9.07 32.69 -13.49
N SER A 422 -9.39 32.43 -12.23
CA SER A 422 -10.69 32.76 -11.65
C SER A 422 -10.76 34.28 -11.51
N THR A 423 -11.60 34.91 -12.33
CA THR A 423 -12.00 36.30 -12.12
C THR A 423 -13.00 36.37 -10.96
N ARG A 424 -12.55 36.98 -9.85
CA ARG A 424 -13.46 37.52 -8.82
C ARG A 424 -14.37 38.58 -9.44
N LYS A 425 -15.64 38.43 -9.21
CA LYS A 425 -16.59 39.51 -8.99
C LYS A 425 -17.43 39.18 -7.77
#